data_17e2a958d634aba8453fd8f82105f295
#
_entry.id   17e2a958d634aba8453fd8f82105f295
#
_cell.length_a   1.000
_cell.length_b   1.000
_cell.length_c   1.000
_cell.angle_alpha   90.00
_cell.angle_beta   90.00
_cell.angle_gamma   90.00
#
_symmetry.space_group_name_H-M   'P 1'
#
loop_
_entity.id
_entity.type
_entity.pdbx_description
1 polymer ?
#
loop_
_entity_poly.entity_id
_entity_poly.type
_entity_poly.pdbx_seq_one_letter_code
_entity_poly.pdbx_strand_id
1 'polypeptide(L)'
;MARTRAAVLDGASRAVEKHGARRTTMADIANLAGIAKGTLYNHFRAKEAVFAAAIDAGMQSLTDECVTVATEDLADALALAAERIGTHPALCRLAADEPAAVAALSAIDDSEPWTVARASVKAILDAGGRDSSSATVEVVLRWLVSFVGAPGRDVEGQAVVIARGLPVLSQPQLQF
;
A
#
# COMPACT_ATOMS: atom_id res chain seq x y z
N MET A 1 -3.04 -5.61 -24.05
CA MET A 1 -1.89 -5.70 -23.14
C MET A 1 -2.20 -5.31 -21.69
N ALA A 2 -2.87 -4.21 -21.41
CA ALA A 2 -3.22 -3.79 -20.04
C ALA A 2 -4.07 -4.82 -19.26
N ARG A 3 -5.10 -5.39 -19.89
CA ARG A 3 -5.99 -6.40 -19.27
C ARG A 3 -5.22 -7.66 -18.82
N THR A 4 -4.27 -8.13 -19.61
CA THR A 4 -3.43 -9.29 -19.26
C THR A 4 -2.53 -8.99 -18.07
N ARG A 5 -1.93 -7.77 -18.03
CA ARG A 5 -1.09 -7.37 -16.91
C ARG A 5 -1.90 -7.30 -15.61
N ALA A 6 -3.08 -6.70 -15.62
CA ALA A 6 -3.96 -6.65 -14.45
C ALA A 6 -4.34 -8.06 -13.95
N ALA A 7 -4.69 -8.99 -14.87
CA ALA A 7 -4.98 -10.38 -14.51
C ALA A 7 -3.78 -11.08 -13.87
N VAL A 8 -2.55 -10.81 -14.33
CA VAL A 8 -1.32 -11.35 -13.71
C VAL A 8 -1.14 -10.85 -12.29
N LEU A 9 -1.33 -9.54 -12.05
CA LEU A 9 -1.13 -8.94 -10.73
C LEU A 9 -2.18 -9.46 -9.72
N ASP A 10 -3.44 -9.57 -10.14
CA ASP A 10 -4.49 -10.19 -9.35
C ASP A 10 -4.22 -11.68 -9.08
N GLY A 11 -3.78 -12.43 -10.10
CA GLY A 11 -3.36 -13.81 -9.96
C GLY A 11 -2.20 -14.00 -8.97
N ALA A 12 -1.26 -13.06 -8.93
CA ALA A 12 -0.15 -13.07 -7.99
C ALA A 12 -0.62 -12.86 -6.55
N SER A 13 -1.51 -11.89 -6.30
CA SER A 13 -2.08 -11.65 -4.98
C SER A 13 -2.82 -12.88 -4.45
N ARG A 14 -3.67 -13.51 -5.28
CA ARG A 14 -4.37 -14.75 -4.93
C ARG A 14 -3.41 -15.94 -4.73
N ALA A 15 -2.31 -15.99 -5.46
CA ALA A 15 -1.30 -17.04 -5.28
C ALA A 15 -0.59 -16.90 -3.93
N VAL A 16 -0.24 -15.68 -3.54
CA VAL A 16 0.37 -15.40 -2.22
C VAL A 16 -0.62 -15.71 -1.09
N GLU A 17 -1.86 -15.29 -1.21
CA GLU A 17 -2.91 -15.60 -0.24
C GLU A 17 -3.05 -17.11 -0.03
N LYS A 18 -3.07 -17.88 -1.11
CA LYS A 18 -3.28 -19.34 -1.08
C LYS A 18 -2.06 -20.12 -0.61
N HIS A 19 -0.88 -19.75 -1.10
CA HIS A 19 0.33 -20.57 -0.96
C HIS A 19 1.42 -19.95 -0.07
N GLY A 20 1.30 -18.65 0.24
CA GLY A 20 2.38 -17.85 0.82
C GLY A 20 3.40 -17.41 -0.22
N ALA A 21 4.13 -16.30 0.05
CA ALA A 21 5.04 -15.70 -0.92
C ALA A 21 6.19 -16.65 -1.33
N ARG A 22 6.78 -17.36 -0.37
CA ARG A 22 7.88 -18.29 -0.62
C ARG A 22 7.49 -19.45 -1.53
N ARG A 23 6.33 -20.07 -1.30
CA ARG A 23 5.88 -21.26 -2.02
C ARG A 23 5.22 -20.95 -3.35
N THR A 24 4.77 -19.72 -3.57
CA THR A 24 4.18 -19.28 -4.83
C THR A 24 5.19 -19.43 -5.98
N THR A 25 4.74 -20.05 -7.07
CA THR A 25 5.51 -20.23 -8.30
C THR A 25 4.92 -19.45 -9.46
N MET A 26 5.71 -19.24 -10.52
CA MET A 26 5.21 -18.63 -11.77
C MET A 26 4.06 -19.45 -12.39
N ALA A 27 4.04 -20.77 -12.18
CA ALA A 27 2.95 -21.62 -12.66
C ALA A 27 1.64 -21.35 -11.89
N ASP A 28 1.73 -21.18 -10.57
CA ASP A 28 0.55 -20.85 -9.74
C ASP A 28 -0.03 -19.49 -10.15
N ILE A 29 0.83 -18.49 -10.36
CA ILE A 29 0.42 -17.16 -10.83
C ILE A 29 -0.29 -17.26 -12.18
N ALA A 30 0.30 -17.97 -13.16
CA ALA A 30 -0.31 -18.12 -14.48
C ALA A 30 -1.67 -18.81 -14.42
N ASN A 31 -1.78 -19.88 -13.62
CA ASN A 31 -3.03 -20.62 -13.42
C ASN A 31 -4.12 -19.73 -12.79
N LEU A 32 -3.79 -18.99 -11.73
CA LEU A 32 -4.73 -18.11 -11.06
C LEU A 32 -5.08 -16.86 -11.89
N ALA A 33 -4.16 -16.39 -12.73
CA ALA A 33 -4.41 -15.33 -13.69
C ALA A 33 -5.23 -15.79 -14.91
N GLY A 34 -5.43 -17.09 -15.11
CA GLY A 34 -6.15 -17.64 -16.26
C GLY A 34 -5.40 -17.45 -17.59
N ILE A 35 -4.05 -17.43 -17.57
CA ILE A 35 -3.23 -17.23 -18.75
C ILE A 35 -2.23 -18.38 -18.97
N ALA A 36 -1.76 -18.53 -20.21
CA ALA A 36 -0.70 -19.49 -20.49
C ALA A 36 0.63 -19.06 -19.83
N LYS A 37 1.41 -20.04 -19.34
CA LYS A 37 2.70 -19.81 -18.70
C LYS A 37 3.67 -19.02 -19.59
N GLY A 38 3.68 -19.32 -20.91
CA GLY A 38 4.48 -18.59 -21.89
C GLY A 38 4.11 -17.10 -21.96
N THR A 39 2.80 -16.78 -21.86
CA THR A 39 2.33 -15.40 -21.84
C THR A 39 2.84 -14.67 -20.60
N LEU A 40 2.83 -15.33 -19.43
CA LEU A 40 3.37 -14.73 -18.20
C LEU A 40 4.87 -14.41 -18.36
N TYR A 41 5.68 -15.35 -18.89
CA TYR A 41 7.11 -15.15 -19.08
C TYR A 41 7.47 -14.06 -20.11
N ASN A 42 6.55 -13.74 -21.03
CA ASN A 42 6.72 -12.61 -21.94
C ASN A 42 6.57 -11.25 -21.22
N HIS A 43 5.86 -11.21 -20.09
CA HIS A 43 5.65 -9.99 -19.31
C HIS A 43 6.62 -9.88 -18.12
N PHE A 44 6.92 -11.01 -17.47
CA PHE A 44 7.73 -11.05 -16.24
C PHE A 44 8.69 -12.23 -16.27
N ARG A 45 9.96 -11.96 -16.05
CA ARG A 45 11.00 -13.00 -16.09
C ARG A 45 11.11 -13.82 -14.80
N ALA A 46 10.66 -13.25 -13.66
CA ALA A 46 10.74 -13.87 -12.34
C ALA A 46 9.53 -13.49 -11.49
N LYS A 47 9.23 -14.30 -10.47
CA LYS A 47 8.09 -14.04 -9.57
C LYS A 47 8.28 -12.76 -8.74
N GLU A 48 9.51 -12.43 -8.41
CA GLU A 48 9.88 -11.22 -7.69
C GLU A 48 9.47 -9.97 -8.46
N ALA A 49 9.64 -9.95 -9.78
CA ALA A 49 9.21 -8.87 -10.64
C ALA A 49 7.68 -8.77 -10.74
N VAL A 50 6.96 -9.92 -10.67
CA VAL A 50 5.50 -9.91 -10.59
C VAL A 50 5.04 -9.34 -9.25
N PHE A 51 5.67 -9.76 -8.15
CA PHE A 51 5.33 -9.27 -6.81
C PHE A 51 5.58 -7.77 -6.66
N ALA A 52 6.74 -7.29 -7.11
CA ALA A 52 7.03 -5.85 -7.12
C ALA A 52 5.95 -5.08 -7.88
N ALA A 53 5.62 -5.50 -9.11
CA ALA A 53 4.58 -4.86 -9.90
C ALA A 53 3.17 -4.97 -9.29
N ALA A 54 2.86 -6.04 -8.54
CA ALA A 54 1.58 -6.18 -7.84
C ALA A 54 1.51 -5.23 -6.63
N ILE A 55 2.60 -5.09 -5.89
CA ILE A 55 2.70 -4.13 -4.77
C ILE A 55 2.54 -2.71 -5.30
N ASP A 56 3.28 -2.32 -6.34
CA ASP A 56 3.21 -0.99 -6.93
C ASP A 56 1.78 -0.65 -7.39
N ALA A 57 1.13 -1.59 -8.11
CA ALA A 57 -0.23 -1.39 -8.58
C ALA A 57 -1.25 -1.31 -7.42
N GLY A 58 -1.08 -2.13 -6.40
CA GLY A 58 -1.91 -2.09 -5.19
C GLY A 58 -1.74 -0.78 -4.42
N MET A 59 -0.51 -0.31 -4.25
CA MET A 59 -0.22 0.97 -3.61
C MET A 59 -0.81 2.13 -4.40
N GLN A 60 -0.65 2.15 -5.73
CA GLN A 60 -1.23 3.19 -6.57
C GLN A 60 -2.75 3.23 -6.45
N SER A 61 -3.42 2.05 -6.55
CA SER A 61 -4.88 1.97 -6.43
C SER A 61 -5.38 2.46 -5.07
N LEU A 62 -4.71 2.07 -3.99
CA LEU A 62 -5.05 2.52 -2.64
C LEU A 62 -4.80 4.03 -2.48
N THR A 63 -3.72 4.55 -3.04
CA THR A 63 -3.42 5.98 -3.02
C THR A 63 -4.50 6.78 -3.72
N ASP A 64 -4.91 6.38 -4.92
CA ASP A 64 -5.94 7.07 -5.71
C ASP A 64 -7.29 7.08 -4.97
N GLU A 65 -7.66 5.95 -4.35
CA GLU A 65 -8.87 5.83 -3.51
C GLU A 65 -8.78 6.77 -2.29
N CYS A 66 -7.68 6.74 -1.55
CA CYS A 66 -7.48 7.59 -0.37
C CYS A 66 -7.40 9.08 -0.71
N VAL A 67 -6.76 9.46 -1.81
CA VAL A 67 -6.71 10.85 -2.29
C VAL A 67 -8.12 11.37 -2.57
N THR A 68 -8.98 10.55 -3.19
CA THR A 68 -10.37 10.92 -3.44
C THR A 68 -11.12 11.19 -2.14
N VAL A 69 -11.02 10.28 -1.15
CA VAL A 69 -11.67 10.43 0.15
C VAL A 69 -11.10 11.60 0.95
N ALA A 70 -9.78 11.81 0.88
CA ALA A 70 -9.09 12.88 1.63
C ALA A 70 -9.56 14.29 1.25
N THR A 71 -10.09 14.49 0.04
CA THR A 71 -10.67 15.78 -0.36
C THR A 71 -11.93 16.13 0.43
N GLU A 72 -12.61 15.15 1.01
CA GLU A 72 -13.80 15.33 1.83
C GLU A 72 -13.44 15.25 3.33
N ASP A 73 -12.76 14.19 3.73
CA ASP A 73 -12.28 13.99 5.11
C ASP A 73 -10.97 13.21 5.14
N LEU A 74 -9.92 13.83 5.70
CA LEU A 74 -8.61 13.18 5.83
C LEU A 74 -8.63 12.03 6.84
N ALA A 75 -9.43 12.11 7.90
CA ALA A 75 -9.49 11.03 8.88
C ALA A 75 -10.08 9.76 8.26
N ASP A 76 -11.12 9.90 7.45
CA ASP A 76 -11.72 8.78 6.71
C ASP A 76 -10.73 8.17 5.71
N ALA A 77 -9.95 9.00 5.01
CA ALA A 77 -8.91 8.52 4.10
C ALA A 77 -7.80 7.73 4.82
N LEU A 78 -7.35 8.22 5.98
CA LEU A 78 -6.34 7.55 6.79
C LEU A 78 -6.89 6.24 7.39
N ALA A 79 -8.13 6.24 7.86
CA ALA A 79 -8.80 5.03 8.36
C ALA A 79 -8.92 3.98 7.25
N LEU A 80 -9.37 4.39 6.05
CA LEU A 80 -9.44 3.52 4.88
C LEU A 80 -8.08 2.90 4.54
N ALA A 81 -7.01 3.71 4.51
CA ALA A 81 -5.66 3.21 4.24
C ALA A 81 -5.24 2.15 5.26
N ALA A 82 -5.41 2.45 6.55
CA ALA A 82 -5.04 1.54 7.63
C ALA A 82 -5.85 0.23 7.60
N GLU A 83 -7.16 0.30 7.37
CA GLU A 83 -8.03 -0.87 7.25
C GLU A 83 -7.63 -1.74 6.06
N ARG A 84 -7.43 -1.14 4.87
CA ARG A 84 -7.03 -1.86 3.65
C ARG A 84 -5.68 -2.55 3.82
N ILE A 85 -4.71 -1.90 4.48
CA ILE A 85 -3.40 -2.49 4.80
C ILE A 85 -3.57 -3.63 5.82
N GLY A 86 -4.32 -3.40 6.90
CA GLY A 86 -4.46 -4.36 8.00
C GLY A 86 -5.24 -5.62 7.63
N THR A 87 -6.16 -5.50 6.66
CA THR A 87 -7.02 -6.62 6.22
C THR A 87 -6.61 -7.22 4.89
N HIS A 88 -5.53 -6.74 4.26
CA HIS A 88 -5.11 -7.23 2.95
C HIS A 88 -4.68 -8.71 3.02
N PRO A 89 -5.35 -9.65 2.29
CA PRO A 89 -5.16 -11.09 2.49
C PRO A 89 -3.70 -11.53 2.30
N ALA A 90 -3.00 -11.01 1.29
CA ALA A 90 -1.60 -11.37 1.05
C ALA A 90 -0.66 -10.82 2.14
N LEU A 91 -0.94 -9.65 2.74
CA LEU A 91 -0.15 -9.11 3.86
C LEU A 91 -0.43 -9.88 5.15
N CYS A 92 -1.69 -10.22 5.42
CA CYS A 92 -2.04 -11.09 6.55
C CYS A 92 -1.38 -12.46 6.43
N ARG A 93 -1.34 -13.01 5.22
CA ARG A 93 -0.65 -14.28 4.95
C ARG A 93 0.86 -14.16 5.14
N LEU A 94 1.47 -13.08 4.66
CA LEU A 94 2.89 -12.80 4.86
C LEU A 94 3.22 -12.67 6.35
N ALA A 95 2.40 -11.96 7.10
CA ALA A 95 2.60 -11.80 8.55
C ALA A 95 2.52 -13.12 9.30
N ALA A 96 1.62 -14.02 8.90
CA ALA A 96 1.50 -15.35 9.51
C ALA A 96 2.66 -16.29 9.17
N ASP A 97 3.11 -16.28 7.90
CA ASP A 97 4.14 -17.21 7.42
C ASP A 97 5.58 -16.69 7.67
N GLU A 98 5.78 -15.38 7.65
CA GLU A 98 7.09 -14.73 7.67
C GLU A 98 7.13 -13.49 8.60
N PRO A 99 6.89 -13.65 9.91
CA PRO A 99 6.83 -12.51 10.85
C PRO A 99 8.10 -11.68 10.88
N ALA A 100 9.26 -12.30 10.63
CA ALA A 100 10.53 -11.58 10.54
C ALA A 100 10.59 -10.64 9.31
N ALA A 101 9.95 -10.99 8.20
CA ALA A 101 9.86 -10.12 7.03
C ALA A 101 8.98 -8.89 7.34
N VAL A 102 7.87 -9.09 8.06
CA VAL A 102 7.02 -7.97 8.49
C VAL A 102 7.74 -7.08 9.51
N ALA A 103 8.45 -7.68 10.47
CA ALA A 103 9.26 -6.91 11.41
C ALA A 103 10.34 -6.07 10.72
N ALA A 104 10.91 -6.55 9.61
CA ALA A 104 11.88 -5.79 8.83
C ALA A 104 11.27 -4.54 8.15
N LEU A 105 9.95 -4.49 7.91
CA LEU A 105 9.26 -3.31 7.40
C LEU A 105 9.28 -2.13 8.38
N SER A 106 9.50 -2.37 9.67
CA SER A 106 9.67 -1.28 10.64
C SER A 106 10.97 -0.50 10.46
N ALA A 107 11.96 -1.07 9.76
CA ALA A 107 13.19 -0.39 9.34
C ALA A 107 12.95 0.37 8.03
N ILE A 108 12.15 1.44 8.10
CA ILE A 108 11.87 2.32 6.96
C ILE A 108 13.18 3.00 6.53
N ASP A 109 13.62 2.73 5.31
CA ASP A 109 14.86 3.24 4.72
C ASP A 109 14.61 4.09 3.45
N ASP A 110 15.65 4.41 2.70
CA ASP A 110 15.56 5.19 1.47
C ASP A 110 15.42 4.33 0.21
N SER A 111 15.07 3.05 0.35
CA SER A 111 14.83 2.18 -0.80
C SER A 111 13.59 2.59 -1.60
N GLU A 112 13.52 2.14 -2.86
CA GLU A 112 12.45 2.52 -3.79
C GLU A 112 11.03 2.28 -3.23
N PRO A 113 10.70 1.14 -2.58
CA PRO A 113 9.37 0.93 -2.02
C PRO A 113 8.98 2.00 -0.97
N TRP A 114 9.92 2.41 -0.12
CA TRP A 114 9.66 3.43 0.89
C TRP A 114 9.57 4.83 0.31
N THR A 115 10.30 5.10 -0.76
CA THR A 115 10.16 6.37 -1.52
C THR A 115 8.77 6.48 -2.13
N VAL A 116 8.25 5.41 -2.72
CA VAL A 116 6.88 5.36 -3.26
C VAL A 116 5.85 5.51 -2.14
N ALA A 117 6.03 4.81 -1.01
CA ALA A 117 5.12 4.90 0.14
C ALA A 117 5.06 6.33 0.71
N ARG A 118 6.21 7.01 0.83
CA ARG A 118 6.25 8.43 1.25
C ARG A 118 5.52 9.34 0.26
N ALA A 119 5.69 9.12 -1.04
CA ALA A 119 4.98 9.89 -2.07
C ALA A 119 3.46 9.68 -1.99
N SER A 120 3.00 8.46 -1.73
CA SER A 120 1.59 8.13 -1.51
C SER A 120 1.02 8.85 -0.29
N VAL A 121 1.68 8.76 0.85
CA VAL A 121 1.27 9.47 2.07
C VAL A 121 1.24 10.98 1.84
N LYS A 122 2.26 11.52 1.19
CA LYS A 122 2.31 12.95 0.84
C LYS A 122 1.11 13.37 0.00
N ALA A 123 0.76 12.60 -1.03
CA ALA A 123 -0.37 12.91 -1.90
C ALA A 123 -1.71 12.91 -1.14
N ILE A 124 -1.90 11.98 -0.20
CA ILE A 124 -3.11 11.91 0.65
C ILE A 124 -3.18 13.13 1.57
N LEU A 125 -2.07 13.53 2.20
CA LEU A 125 -2.00 14.69 3.08
C LEU A 125 -2.25 16.00 2.32
N ASP A 126 -1.64 16.15 1.14
CA ASP A 126 -1.84 17.31 0.26
C ASP A 126 -3.31 17.43 -0.15
N ALA A 127 -3.96 16.33 -0.53
CA ALA A 127 -5.37 16.29 -0.90
C ALA A 127 -6.28 16.69 0.28
N GLY A 128 -5.92 16.28 1.50
CA GLY A 128 -6.62 16.66 2.73
C GLY A 128 -6.27 18.05 3.28
N GLY A 129 -5.46 18.85 2.55
CA GLY A 129 -5.08 20.22 2.94
C GLY A 129 -4.25 20.30 4.22
N ARG A 130 -3.46 19.27 4.52
CA ARG A 130 -2.60 19.21 5.70
C ARG A 130 -1.13 19.33 5.37
N ASP A 131 -0.33 19.67 6.40
CA ASP A 131 1.13 19.67 6.29
C ASP A 131 1.62 18.31 5.79
N SER A 132 2.40 18.34 4.73
CA SER A 132 3.03 17.17 4.10
C SER A 132 4.56 17.24 4.13
N SER A 133 5.10 17.92 5.15
CA SER A 133 6.54 17.93 5.43
C SER A 133 7.06 16.49 5.63
N SER A 134 8.35 16.31 5.42
CA SER A 134 8.96 14.98 5.57
C SER A 134 8.73 14.38 6.95
N ALA A 135 8.71 15.20 7.99
CA ALA A 135 8.43 14.75 9.36
C ALA A 135 7.00 14.26 9.52
N THR A 136 6.02 14.99 8.98
CA THR A 136 4.61 14.61 9.00
C THR A 136 4.37 13.33 8.22
N VAL A 137 4.91 13.25 7.00
CA VAL A 137 4.84 12.04 6.16
C VAL A 137 5.41 10.82 6.90
N GLU A 138 6.56 10.97 7.56
CA GLU A 138 7.20 9.87 8.27
C GLU A 138 6.38 9.38 9.47
N VAL A 139 5.74 10.28 10.21
CA VAL A 139 4.84 9.91 11.33
C VAL A 139 3.64 9.11 10.82
N VAL A 140 2.96 9.61 9.79
CA VAL A 140 1.80 8.93 9.20
C VAL A 140 2.20 7.58 8.59
N LEU A 141 3.33 7.54 7.88
CA LEU A 141 3.84 6.30 7.29
C LEU A 141 4.10 5.23 8.36
N ARG A 142 4.78 5.59 9.47
CA ARG A 142 5.05 4.66 10.58
C ARG A 142 3.76 4.15 11.21
N TRP A 143 2.78 5.02 11.37
CA TRP A 143 1.47 4.61 11.85
C TRP A 143 0.80 3.61 10.90
N LEU A 144 0.78 3.87 9.59
CA LEU A 144 0.22 2.95 8.60
C LEU A 144 0.96 1.60 8.56
N VAL A 145 2.29 1.61 8.66
CA VAL A 145 3.09 0.37 8.69
C VAL A 145 2.75 -0.50 9.90
N SER A 146 2.31 0.09 11.02
CA SER A 146 1.91 -0.68 12.21
C SER A 146 0.70 -1.59 11.97
N PHE A 147 -0.07 -1.36 10.91
CA PHE A 147 -1.22 -2.21 10.55
C PHE A 147 -0.86 -3.37 9.59
N VAL A 148 0.36 -3.44 9.09
CA VAL A 148 0.73 -4.49 8.13
C VAL A 148 0.52 -5.88 8.72
N GLY A 149 -0.47 -6.59 8.17
CA GLY A 149 -0.84 -7.94 8.61
C GLY A 149 -1.50 -8.03 9.99
N ALA A 150 -1.86 -6.90 10.60
CA ALA A 150 -2.52 -6.85 11.89
C ALA A 150 -3.63 -5.78 11.89
N PRO A 151 -4.91 -6.17 11.79
CA PRO A 151 -6.00 -5.22 11.89
C PRO A 151 -5.94 -4.51 13.24
N GLY A 152 -5.98 -3.17 13.20
CA GLY A 152 -5.90 -2.32 14.39
C GLY A 152 -7.20 -2.31 15.19
N ARG A 153 -7.08 -1.92 16.46
CA ARG A 153 -8.25 -1.56 17.28
C ARG A 153 -8.52 -0.07 17.12
N ASP A 154 -9.79 0.32 16.99
CA ASP A 154 -10.20 1.72 16.93
C ASP A 154 -9.42 2.53 15.87
N VAL A 155 -9.33 1.99 14.68
CA VAL A 155 -8.60 2.61 13.55
C VAL A 155 -9.15 3.99 13.22
N GLU A 156 -10.49 4.13 13.23
CA GLU A 156 -11.18 5.40 12.97
C GLU A 156 -10.82 6.45 14.04
N GLY A 157 -10.87 6.10 15.33
CA GLY A 157 -10.48 7.00 16.41
C GLY A 157 -9.02 7.46 16.32
N GLN A 158 -8.10 6.54 15.99
CA GLN A 158 -6.70 6.88 15.76
C GLN A 158 -6.50 7.80 14.55
N ALA A 159 -7.18 7.53 13.45
CA ALA A 159 -7.15 8.36 12.25
C ALA A 159 -7.64 9.79 12.53
N VAL A 160 -8.72 9.93 13.29
CA VAL A 160 -9.23 11.24 13.74
C VAL A 160 -8.20 11.99 14.58
N VAL A 161 -7.55 11.32 15.54
CA VAL A 161 -6.50 11.94 16.38
C VAL A 161 -5.35 12.43 15.54
N ILE A 162 -4.88 11.62 14.57
CA ILE A 162 -3.80 12.00 13.68
C ILE A 162 -4.24 13.19 12.81
N ALA A 163 -5.35 13.08 12.08
CA ALA A 163 -5.81 14.11 11.15
C ALA A 163 -6.04 15.47 11.84
N ARG A 164 -6.56 15.49 13.07
CA ARG A 164 -6.75 16.72 13.86
C ARG A 164 -5.46 17.29 14.42
N GLY A 165 -4.48 16.43 14.71
CA GLY A 165 -3.18 16.85 15.23
C GLY A 165 -2.24 17.42 14.16
N LEU A 166 -2.51 17.20 12.88
CA LEU A 166 -1.67 17.69 11.79
C LEU A 166 -1.94 19.19 11.50
N PRO A 167 -0.88 19.99 11.28
CA PRO A 167 -1.04 21.38 10.88
C PRO A 167 -1.81 21.49 9.55
N VAL A 168 -2.66 22.49 9.46
CA VAL A 168 -3.32 22.85 8.19
C VAL A 168 -2.30 23.56 7.30
N LEU A 169 -2.30 23.28 6.00
CA LEU A 169 -1.47 24.02 5.05
C LEU A 169 -1.86 25.50 5.12
N SER A 170 -0.92 26.33 5.56
CA SER A 170 -1.09 27.77 5.50
C SER A 170 -1.19 28.18 4.03
N GLN A 171 -2.34 28.74 3.64
CA GLN A 171 -2.43 29.37 2.31
C GLN A 171 -1.35 30.46 2.22
N PRO A 172 -0.58 30.52 1.13
CA PRO A 172 0.33 31.65 0.93
C PRO A 172 -0.54 32.92 0.99
N GLN A 173 -0.24 33.80 1.95
CA GLN A 173 -0.89 35.10 2.02
C GLN A 173 -0.59 35.80 0.70
N LEU A 174 -1.62 35.94 -0.15
CA LEU A 174 -1.57 36.83 -1.31
C LEU A 174 -1.38 38.24 -0.73
N GLN A 175 -0.14 38.70 -0.73
CA GLN A 175 0.18 40.12 -0.52
C GLN A 175 -0.31 40.86 -1.77
N PHE A 176 -1.44 41.60 -1.60
CA PHE A 176 -1.90 42.58 -2.56
C PHE A 176 -1.06 43.86 -2.44
#